data_d58fc588667bd8104f92705800f06e8a
#
_entry.id   d58fc588667bd8104f92705800f06e8a
#
_cell.length_a   1.000
_cell.length_b   1.000
_cell.length_c   1.000
_cell.angle_alpha   90.00
_cell.angle_beta   90.00
_cell.angle_gamma   90.00
#
_symmetry.space_group_name_H-M   'P 1'
#
loop_
_entity.id
_entity.type
_entity.pdbx_description
1 polymer ?
#
loop_
_entity_poly.entity_id
_entity_poly.type
_entity_poly.pdbx_seq_one_letter_code
_entity_poly.pdbx_strand_id
1 'polypeptide(L)'
;MTPFSAAQRTRVTMLDVAQRAGVSKASVSRFIGDDRALLSDAIALRIEQAIEQLGYRPNQMARGLKRGRTRLIGMLVADIRNPYSIAVMHGVETACRQHGYSLVVCNTDRDDEQERQHLAALRSYNIEGLIVNTLGHHLDQLLELQQEMPLVLVDRKVAPLHSDLVGLDNPAAVHMAVEHLEQQGYRDLLLVSETTDGTSSRLERLESFNHEIAKRPALTGAVVELDGNLEKRLQAFLAKPGPKALFCANGVAALACTRVLKALGCDLFGEVGLIALDDLDWYPLVGNGITALAQPTQAIGASAFDCLLKRLRGDTAPTRTLDFLPELIIRGSTPPYDPGFTVARELAPAAVRSAAKSR
;
A
#
# COMPACT_ATOMS: atom_id res chain seq x y z
N MET A 1 42.20 7.53 6.15
CA MET A 1 40.85 7.40 6.74
C MET A 1 41.00 7.26 8.26
N THR A 2 40.79 8.35 8.99
CA THR A 2 40.89 8.40 10.46
C THR A 2 39.64 7.75 11.05
N PRO A 3 39.75 6.82 12.00
CA PRO A 3 38.60 6.22 12.63
C PRO A 3 37.82 7.25 13.45
N PHE A 4 36.51 7.33 13.24
CA PHE A 4 35.61 8.09 14.09
C PHE A 4 35.73 7.55 15.51
N SER A 5 36.39 8.30 16.38
CA SER A 5 36.37 8.04 17.82
C SER A 5 34.95 8.32 18.34
N ALA A 6 34.20 7.24 18.58
CA ALA A 6 32.94 7.28 19.29
C ALA A 6 33.23 7.57 20.77
N ALA A 7 33.47 8.86 21.09
CA ALA A 7 33.33 9.31 22.45
C ALA A 7 31.91 8.96 22.88
N GLN A 8 31.75 8.02 23.83
CA GLN A 8 30.49 7.72 24.50
C GLN A 8 29.93 9.02 25.07
N ARG A 9 29.08 9.71 24.32
CA ARG A 9 28.24 10.76 24.85
C ARG A 9 27.32 10.09 25.85
N THR A 10 27.64 10.15 27.11
CA THR A 10 26.76 9.74 28.20
C THR A 10 25.43 10.46 27.98
N ARG A 11 24.41 9.68 27.65
CA ARG A 11 23.08 10.20 27.34
C ARG A 11 22.53 10.91 28.56
N VAL A 12 22.25 12.20 28.45
CA VAL A 12 21.66 13.00 29.54
C VAL A 12 20.40 12.30 30.04
N THR A 13 20.31 12.12 31.34
CA THR A 13 19.22 11.41 32.02
C THR A 13 18.25 12.36 32.69
N MET A 14 17.09 11.88 33.08
CA MET A 14 16.13 12.64 33.89
C MET A 14 16.70 13.05 35.26
N LEU A 15 17.69 12.31 35.77
CA LEU A 15 18.37 12.64 37.02
C LEU A 15 19.27 13.86 36.84
N ASP A 16 19.98 13.95 35.71
CA ASP A 16 20.83 15.12 35.42
C ASP A 16 19.98 16.39 35.27
N VAL A 17 18.81 16.31 34.66
CA VAL A 17 17.85 17.43 34.60
C VAL A 17 17.38 17.81 36.00
N ALA A 18 17.05 16.84 36.85
CA ALA A 18 16.59 17.08 38.21
C ALA A 18 17.69 17.78 39.04
N GLN A 19 18.94 17.33 38.96
CA GLN A 19 20.10 17.96 39.63
C GLN A 19 20.33 19.36 39.09
N ARG A 20 20.29 19.58 37.79
CA ARG A 20 20.50 20.91 37.19
C ARG A 20 19.40 21.90 37.53
N ALA A 21 18.15 21.45 37.61
CA ALA A 21 17.00 22.29 37.99
C ALA A 21 16.85 22.49 39.50
N GLY A 22 17.60 21.75 40.35
CA GLY A 22 17.48 21.77 41.79
C GLY A 22 16.10 21.28 42.27
N VAL A 23 15.58 20.20 41.63
CA VAL A 23 14.27 19.61 41.96
C VAL A 23 14.36 18.09 42.09
N SER A 24 13.29 17.45 42.55
CA SER A 24 13.22 15.99 42.57
C SER A 24 13.03 15.40 41.17
N LYS A 25 13.50 14.15 40.94
CA LYS A 25 13.21 13.38 39.73
C LYS A 25 11.70 13.24 39.48
N ALA A 26 10.89 13.21 40.56
CA ALA A 26 9.44 13.17 40.47
C ALA A 26 8.87 14.46 39.85
N SER A 27 9.42 15.63 40.22
CA SER A 27 9.02 16.92 39.64
C SER A 27 9.34 16.99 38.15
N VAL A 28 10.53 16.54 37.74
CA VAL A 28 10.87 16.43 36.28
C VAL A 28 9.95 15.47 35.57
N SER A 29 9.61 14.32 36.17
CA SER A 29 8.66 13.37 35.61
C SER A 29 7.25 13.95 35.42
N ARG A 30 6.79 14.78 36.37
CA ARG A 30 5.49 15.50 36.23
C ARG A 30 5.55 16.57 35.16
N PHE A 31 6.65 17.33 35.07
CA PHE A 31 6.84 18.35 34.04
C PHE A 31 6.77 17.78 32.62
N ILE A 32 7.45 16.66 32.41
CA ILE A 32 7.47 15.96 31.08
C ILE A 32 6.14 15.24 30.84
N GLY A 33 5.40 14.91 31.91
CA GLY A 33 4.13 14.20 31.88
C GLY A 33 2.90 15.09 31.72
N ASP A 34 1.75 14.47 31.98
CA ASP A 34 0.44 15.16 31.90
C ASP A 34 0.11 15.92 33.18
N ASP A 35 0.94 15.75 34.24
CA ASP A 35 0.77 16.34 35.56
C ASP A 35 1.49 17.68 35.71
N ARG A 36 1.87 18.37 34.62
CA ARG A 36 2.55 19.67 34.62
C ARG A 36 1.79 20.73 35.44
N ALA A 37 0.46 20.65 35.39
CA ALA A 37 -0.42 21.58 36.13
C ALA A 37 -0.28 21.46 37.68
N LEU A 38 0.31 20.38 38.20
CA LEU A 38 0.57 20.19 39.63
C LEU A 38 1.88 20.84 40.08
N LEU A 39 2.65 21.47 39.19
CA LEU A 39 3.88 22.17 39.48
C LEU A 39 3.64 23.67 39.51
N SER A 40 4.32 24.38 40.46
CA SER A 40 4.33 25.84 40.42
C SER A 40 5.10 26.33 39.16
N ASP A 41 4.73 27.51 38.66
CA ASP A 41 5.39 28.12 37.50
C ASP A 41 6.90 28.26 37.68
N ALA A 42 7.35 28.59 38.87
CA ALA A 42 8.77 28.71 39.20
C ALA A 42 9.52 27.38 39.08
N ILE A 43 8.90 26.25 39.44
CA ILE A 43 9.50 24.93 39.31
C ILE A 43 9.48 24.52 37.84
N ALA A 44 8.37 24.75 37.14
CA ALA A 44 8.23 24.44 35.73
C ALA A 44 9.29 25.17 34.88
N LEU A 45 9.49 26.45 35.09
CA LEU A 45 10.49 27.27 34.40
C LEU A 45 11.93 26.76 34.63
N ARG A 46 12.29 26.39 35.86
CA ARG A 46 13.62 25.83 36.14
C ARG A 46 13.87 24.51 35.45
N ILE A 47 12.86 23.66 35.38
CA ILE A 47 12.97 22.38 34.67
C ILE A 47 13.12 22.62 33.14
N GLU A 48 12.34 23.52 32.56
CA GLU A 48 12.39 23.88 31.16
C GLU A 48 13.78 24.38 30.75
N GLN A 49 14.33 25.34 31.52
CA GLN A 49 15.69 25.83 31.30
C GLN A 49 16.76 24.75 31.42
N ALA A 50 16.62 23.84 32.38
CA ALA A 50 17.56 22.73 32.56
C ALA A 50 17.49 21.74 31.37
N ILE A 51 16.31 21.47 30.85
CA ILE A 51 16.09 20.62 29.64
C ILE A 51 16.78 21.24 28.43
N GLU A 52 16.60 22.55 28.20
CA GLU A 52 17.24 23.27 27.10
C GLU A 52 18.76 23.26 27.22
N GLN A 53 19.29 23.64 28.38
CA GLN A 53 20.74 23.72 28.63
C GLN A 53 21.45 22.37 28.47
N LEU A 54 20.83 21.29 28.89
CA LEU A 54 21.38 19.94 28.81
C LEU A 54 21.07 19.25 27.46
N GLY A 55 20.22 19.81 26.63
CA GLY A 55 19.72 19.15 25.41
C GLY A 55 19.00 17.84 25.72
N TYR A 56 18.35 17.76 26.89
CA TYR A 56 17.67 16.53 27.30
C TYR A 56 16.48 16.24 26.42
N ARG A 57 16.43 15.03 25.86
CA ARG A 57 15.28 14.53 25.13
C ARG A 57 14.65 13.38 25.91
N PRO A 58 13.36 13.51 26.30
CA PRO A 58 12.65 12.45 26.99
C PRO A 58 12.68 11.16 26.17
N ASN A 59 13.04 10.05 26.79
CA ASN A 59 12.92 8.74 26.14
C ASN A 59 11.46 8.30 26.17
N GLN A 60 10.77 8.45 25.07
CA GLN A 60 9.35 8.08 24.93
C GLN A 60 9.13 6.57 25.19
N MET A 61 10.06 5.71 24.74
CA MET A 61 9.97 4.26 24.98
C MET A 61 10.08 3.92 26.48
N ALA A 62 11.04 4.54 27.21
CA ALA A 62 11.16 4.34 28.65
C ALA A 62 9.95 4.88 29.43
N ARG A 63 9.32 5.93 28.91
CA ARG A 63 8.09 6.49 29.47
C ARG A 63 6.89 5.59 29.19
N GLY A 64 6.79 5.05 27.98
CA GLY A 64 5.76 4.10 27.57
C GLY A 64 5.80 2.83 28.41
N LEU A 65 6.99 2.24 28.59
CA LEU A 65 7.20 1.06 29.43
C LEU A 65 6.73 1.28 30.90
N LYS A 66 6.97 2.48 31.45
CA LYS A 66 6.52 2.81 32.81
C LYS A 66 5.00 3.02 32.93
N ARG A 67 4.34 3.41 31.85
CA ARG A 67 2.89 3.66 31.78
C ARG A 67 2.10 2.50 31.15
N GLY A 68 2.77 1.44 30.70
CA GLY A 68 2.16 0.31 29.98
C GLY A 68 1.62 0.69 28.60
N ARG A 69 2.05 1.86 28.03
CA ARG A 69 1.61 2.33 26.70
C ARG A 69 2.77 2.90 25.92
N THR A 70 3.16 2.22 24.84
CA THR A 70 4.28 2.63 23.97
C THR A 70 3.90 3.68 22.94
N ARG A 71 2.62 3.79 22.61
CA ARG A 71 2.10 4.60 21.52
C ARG A 71 2.72 4.22 20.16
N LEU A 72 3.11 2.95 20.00
CA LEU A 72 3.62 2.40 18.75
C LEU A 72 2.56 1.53 18.09
N ILE A 73 2.33 1.77 16.83
CA ILE A 73 1.53 0.90 15.96
C ILE A 73 2.47 0.23 14.97
N GLY A 74 2.36 -1.08 14.82
CA GLY A 74 3.05 -1.81 13.77
C GLY A 74 2.26 -1.79 12.47
N MET A 75 2.95 -1.74 11.34
CA MET A 75 2.38 -2.01 10.03
C MET A 75 3.27 -2.97 9.26
N LEU A 76 2.70 -4.11 8.89
CA LEU A 76 3.35 -5.10 8.05
C LEU A 76 2.90 -4.89 6.61
N VAL A 77 3.86 -4.70 5.70
CA VAL A 77 3.62 -4.40 4.28
C VAL A 77 4.30 -5.46 3.42
N ALA A 78 3.56 -6.05 2.49
CA ALA A 78 4.10 -7.09 1.62
C ALA A 78 5.15 -6.59 0.61
N ASP A 79 4.95 -5.40 0.05
CA ASP A 79 5.90 -4.78 -0.88
C ASP A 79 5.77 -3.26 -0.85
N ILE A 80 6.78 -2.59 -0.30
CA ILE A 80 6.83 -1.12 -0.23
C ILE A 80 7.07 -0.47 -1.59
N ARG A 81 7.49 -1.22 -2.61
CA ARG A 81 7.66 -0.70 -3.98
C ARG A 81 6.32 -0.57 -4.72
N ASN A 82 5.26 -1.21 -4.21
CA ASN A 82 3.93 -1.04 -4.75
C ASN A 82 3.37 0.33 -4.34
N PRO A 83 3.05 1.23 -5.28
CA PRO A 83 2.53 2.56 -4.98
C PRO A 83 1.27 2.57 -4.10
N TYR A 84 0.39 1.59 -4.28
CA TYR A 84 -0.78 1.39 -3.42
C TYR A 84 -0.38 1.23 -1.94
N SER A 85 0.62 0.39 -1.66
CA SER A 85 1.09 0.17 -0.28
C SER A 85 1.58 1.45 0.37
N ILE A 86 2.34 2.29 -0.39
CA ILE A 86 2.84 3.58 0.09
C ILE A 86 1.69 4.55 0.37
N ALA A 87 0.72 4.62 -0.53
CA ALA A 87 -0.40 5.55 -0.39
C ALA A 87 -1.30 5.20 0.80
N VAL A 88 -1.59 3.91 1.03
CA VAL A 88 -2.32 3.44 2.22
C VAL A 88 -1.51 3.69 3.49
N MET A 89 -0.22 3.37 3.50
CA MET A 89 0.68 3.63 4.63
C MET A 89 0.69 5.12 5.01
N HIS A 90 0.69 6.03 4.04
CA HIS A 90 0.60 7.47 4.29
C HIS A 90 -0.72 7.85 5.00
N GLY A 91 -1.85 7.22 4.61
CA GLY A 91 -3.12 7.39 5.30
C GLY A 91 -3.08 6.92 6.75
N VAL A 92 -2.49 5.73 6.99
CA VAL A 92 -2.28 5.17 8.34
C VAL A 92 -1.38 6.08 9.18
N GLU A 93 -0.23 6.52 8.63
CA GLU A 93 0.72 7.40 9.34
C GLU A 93 0.05 8.69 9.77
N THR A 94 -0.67 9.33 8.85
CA THR A 94 -1.37 10.58 9.11
C THR A 94 -2.37 10.44 10.25
N ALA A 95 -3.17 9.36 10.24
CA ALA A 95 -4.12 9.07 11.30
C ALA A 95 -3.41 8.74 12.64
N CYS A 96 -2.34 7.94 12.63
CA CYS A 96 -1.51 7.67 13.80
C CYS A 96 -1.01 8.96 14.44
N ARG A 97 -0.41 9.86 13.66
CA ARG A 97 0.15 11.11 14.10
C ARG A 97 -0.90 12.05 14.72
N GLN A 98 -2.09 12.13 14.12
CA GLN A 98 -3.21 12.93 14.66
C GLN A 98 -3.65 12.45 16.04
N HIS A 99 -3.49 11.16 16.35
CA HIS A 99 -3.87 10.57 17.64
C HIS A 99 -2.68 10.35 18.59
N GLY A 100 -1.49 10.88 18.24
CA GLY A 100 -0.28 10.81 19.08
C GLY A 100 0.35 9.42 19.11
N TYR A 101 0.16 8.62 18.08
CA TYR A 101 0.86 7.36 17.84
C TYR A 101 2.00 7.53 16.83
N SER A 102 3.00 6.67 16.91
CA SER A 102 4.05 6.54 15.90
C SER A 102 3.89 5.22 15.17
N LEU A 103 4.10 5.23 13.84
CA LEU A 103 4.01 4.04 13.00
C LEU A 103 5.39 3.40 12.84
N VAL A 104 5.47 2.10 13.07
CA VAL A 104 6.64 1.25 12.78
C VAL A 104 6.29 0.38 11.58
N VAL A 105 6.95 0.62 10.45
CA VAL A 105 6.68 -0.10 9.20
C VAL A 105 7.72 -1.19 9.00
N CYS A 106 7.25 -2.39 8.70
CA CYS A 106 8.05 -3.54 8.32
C CYS A 106 7.65 -4.01 6.93
N ASN A 107 8.61 -4.01 5.99
CA ASN A 107 8.41 -4.51 4.64
C ASN A 107 8.89 -5.94 4.54
N THR A 108 8.01 -6.88 4.16
CA THR A 108 8.38 -8.29 4.04
C THR A 108 8.99 -8.64 2.69
N ASP A 109 8.86 -7.76 1.71
CA ASP A 109 9.30 -7.97 0.32
C ASP A 109 8.78 -9.29 -0.30
N ARG A 110 7.62 -9.75 0.20
CA ARG A 110 6.98 -11.04 -0.14
C ARG A 110 7.84 -12.25 0.23
N ASP A 111 8.74 -12.09 1.18
CA ASP A 111 9.61 -13.14 1.70
C ASP A 111 9.10 -13.63 3.05
N ASP A 112 8.87 -14.94 3.16
CA ASP A 112 8.28 -15.56 4.33
C ASP A 112 9.18 -15.44 5.56
N GLU A 113 10.50 -15.58 5.39
CA GLU A 113 11.43 -15.50 6.51
C GLU A 113 11.52 -14.04 7.03
N GLN A 114 11.47 -13.05 6.15
CA GLN A 114 11.39 -11.65 6.55
C GLN A 114 10.07 -11.36 7.28
N GLU A 115 8.94 -11.89 6.82
CA GLU A 115 7.66 -11.75 7.50
C GLU A 115 7.76 -12.29 8.94
N ARG A 116 8.28 -13.49 9.11
CA ARG A 116 8.48 -14.12 10.41
C ARG A 116 9.36 -13.28 11.35
N GLN A 117 10.50 -12.79 10.84
CA GLN A 117 11.41 -11.95 11.62
C GLN A 117 10.78 -10.62 12.01
N HIS A 118 10.04 -9.99 11.12
CA HIS A 118 9.37 -8.72 11.40
C HIS A 118 8.25 -8.86 12.41
N LEU A 119 7.46 -9.93 12.38
CA LEU A 119 6.44 -10.20 13.40
C LEU A 119 7.06 -10.35 14.79
N ALA A 120 8.17 -11.11 14.91
CA ALA A 120 8.91 -11.25 16.15
C ALA A 120 9.51 -9.90 16.64
N ALA A 121 10.06 -9.10 15.73
CA ALA A 121 10.61 -7.79 16.05
C ALA A 121 9.52 -6.82 16.54
N LEU A 122 8.38 -6.74 15.85
CA LEU A 122 7.25 -5.88 16.23
C LEU A 122 6.71 -6.25 17.62
N ARG A 123 6.62 -7.56 17.93
CA ARG A 123 6.28 -8.03 19.28
C ARG A 123 7.27 -7.53 20.33
N SER A 124 8.59 -7.61 20.04
CA SER A 124 9.64 -7.16 20.96
C SER A 124 9.65 -5.65 21.19
N TYR A 125 9.14 -4.85 20.25
CA TYR A 125 9.00 -3.40 20.39
C TYR A 125 7.79 -3.00 21.25
N ASN A 126 7.00 -3.96 21.74
CA ASN A 126 5.77 -3.74 22.48
C ASN A 126 4.82 -2.77 21.76
N ILE A 127 4.56 -3.03 20.47
CA ILE A 127 3.52 -2.29 19.75
C ILE A 127 2.16 -2.52 20.42
N GLU A 128 1.30 -1.51 20.36
CA GLU A 128 -0.04 -1.61 20.97
C GLU A 128 -1.06 -2.27 20.06
N GLY A 129 -0.81 -2.27 18.74
CA GLY A 129 -1.66 -2.88 17.74
C GLY A 129 -0.96 -3.00 16.39
N LEU A 130 -1.51 -3.80 15.51
CA LEU A 130 -0.90 -4.17 14.24
C LEU A 130 -1.88 -3.99 13.07
N ILE A 131 -1.42 -3.32 12.01
CA ILE A 131 -2.10 -3.24 10.71
C ILE A 131 -1.35 -4.15 9.75
N VAL A 132 -2.07 -5.04 9.06
CA VAL A 132 -1.46 -6.12 8.28
C VAL A 132 -1.92 -6.06 6.82
N ASN A 133 -0.95 -5.92 5.92
CA ASN A 133 -1.09 -6.19 4.49
C ASN A 133 -0.05 -7.25 4.10
N THR A 134 -0.39 -8.53 4.23
CA THR A 134 0.50 -9.68 4.04
C THR A 134 -0.11 -10.75 3.15
N LEU A 135 0.67 -11.73 2.75
CA LEU A 135 0.21 -12.96 2.09
C LEU A 135 -0.38 -13.98 3.10
N GLY A 136 -0.09 -13.82 4.39
CA GLY A 136 -0.64 -14.66 5.45
C GLY A 136 0.04 -16.04 5.59
N HIS A 137 1.29 -16.17 5.15
CA HIS A 137 2.01 -17.44 5.21
C HIS A 137 2.35 -17.85 6.66
N HIS A 138 2.52 -16.89 7.57
CA HIS A 138 2.78 -17.16 9.00
C HIS A 138 1.53 -16.98 9.86
N LEU A 139 0.49 -17.71 9.49
CA LEU A 139 -0.82 -17.63 10.14
C LEU A 139 -0.75 -17.90 11.64
N ASP A 140 0.05 -18.87 12.09
CA ASP A 140 0.17 -19.22 13.51
C ASP A 140 0.68 -18.03 14.33
N GLN A 141 1.69 -17.30 13.84
CA GLN A 141 2.21 -16.12 14.51
C GLN A 141 1.20 -14.96 14.50
N LEU A 142 0.45 -14.79 13.41
CA LEU A 142 -0.61 -13.78 13.34
C LEU A 142 -1.74 -14.08 14.30
N LEU A 143 -2.11 -15.37 14.47
CA LEU A 143 -3.11 -15.81 15.44
C LEU A 143 -2.64 -15.60 16.89
N GLU A 144 -1.36 -15.87 17.19
CA GLU A 144 -0.79 -15.54 18.50
C GLU A 144 -0.84 -14.05 18.78
N LEU A 145 -0.39 -13.23 17.84
CA LEU A 145 -0.39 -11.76 17.99
C LEU A 145 -1.81 -11.20 18.16
N GLN A 146 -2.80 -11.78 17.45
CA GLN A 146 -4.20 -11.39 17.59
C GLN A 146 -4.75 -11.63 19.02
N GLN A 147 -4.21 -12.61 19.74
CA GLN A 147 -4.60 -12.84 21.14
C GLN A 147 -3.96 -11.83 22.10
N GLU A 148 -2.81 -11.25 21.72
CA GLU A 148 -2.05 -10.33 22.57
C GLU A 148 -2.43 -8.87 22.34
N MET A 149 -2.80 -8.52 21.09
CA MET A 149 -3.10 -7.14 20.69
C MET A 149 -4.14 -7.06 19.56
N PRO A 150 -4.85 -5.93 19.41
CA PRO A 150 -5.72 -5.71 18.28
C PRO A 150 -4.96 -5.75 16.94
N LEU A 151 -5.57 -6.41 15.94
CA LEU A 151 -5.07 -6.56 14.59
C LEU A 151 -6.16 -6.14 13.59
N VAL A 152 -5.77 -5.39 12.55
CA VAL A 152 -6.63 -4.98 11.43
C VAL A 152 -5.98 -5.37 10.12
N LEU A 153 -6.75 -6.00 9.24
CA LEU A 153 -6.32 -6.38 7.90
C LEU A 153 -6.59 -5.23 6.91
N VAL A 154 -5.68 -5.07 5.95
CA VAL A 154 -5.83 -4.12 4.85
C VAL A 154 -5.68 -4.82 3.51
N ASP A 155 -6.61 -4.58 2.59
CA ASP A 155 -6.64 -5.10 1.22
C ASP A 155 -6.88 -6.61 1.13
N ARG A 156 -6.28 -7.40 2.01
CA ARG A 156 -6.23 -8.86 1.90
C ARG A 156 -6.91 -9.55 3.07
N LYS A 157 -7.78 -10.48 2.74
CA LYS A 157 -8.37 -11.40 3.72
C LYS A 157 -7.34 -12.47 4.05
N VAL A 158 -7.16 -12.74 5.33
CA VAL A 158 -6.34 -13.85 5.82
C VAL A 158 -7.26 -14.72 6.66
N ALA A 159 -7.82 -15.76 6.07
CA ALA A 159 -8.59 -16.75 6.83
C ALA A 159 -7.61 -17.66 7.61
N PRO A 160 -7.86 -17.95 8.87
CA PRO A 160 -9.03 -17.75 9.72
C PRO A 160 -8.89 -16.59 10.74
N LEU A 161 -8.17 -15.49 10.41
CA LEU A 161 -8.08 -14.34 11.31
C LEU A 161 -9.45 -13.67 11.47
N HIS A 162 -9.87 -13.50 12.71
CA HIS A 162 -11.09 -12.76 13.06
C HIS A 162 -10.77 -11.30 13.37
N SER A 163 -10.53 -10.50 12.32
CA SER A 163 -10.09 -9.11 12.43
C SER A 163 -10.95 -8.20 11.56
N ASP A 164 -10.99 -6.91 11.92
CA ASP A 164 -11.55 -5.92 11.01
C ASP A 164 -10.73 -5.92 9.72
N LEU A 165 -11.41 -5.77 8.58
CA LEU A 165 -10.81 -5.69 7.25
C LEU A 165 -11.22 -4.37 6.61
N VAL A 166 -10.26 -3.67 6.02
CA VAL A 166 -10.50 -2.44 5.28
C VAL A 166 -9.84 -2.55 3.89
N GLY A 167 -10.60 -2.33 2.84
CA GLY A 167 -10.08 -2.47 1.49
C GLY A 167 -10.98 -1.89 0.41
N LEU A 168 -10.72 -2.31 -0.82
CA LEU A 168 -11.51 -1.97 -1.99
C LEU A 168 -12.65 -2.98 -2.16
N ASP A 169 -13.82 -2.52 -2.59
CA ASP A 169 -14.83 -3.39 -3.20
C ASP A 169 -14.33 -3.85 -4.58
N ASN A 170 -13.59 -4.97 -4.58
CA ASN A 170 -13.00 -5.52 -5.79
C ASN A 170 -14.04 -5.91 -6.84
N PRO A 171 -15.17 -6.57 -6.49
CA PRO A 171 -16.25 -6.84 -7.42
C PRO A 171 -16.81 -5.58 -8.08
N ALA A 172 -17.10 -4.53 -7.31
CA ALA A 172 -17.61 -3.28 -7.84
C ALA A 172 -16.58 -2.57 -8.75
N ALA A 173 -15.30 -2.59 -8.39
CA ALA A 173 -14.23 -2.02 -9.22
C ALA A 173 -14.12 -2.74 -10.57
N VAL A 174 -14.18 -4.06 -10.57
CA VAL A 174 -14.15 -4.86 -11.80
C VAL A 174 -15.40 -4.63 -12.66
N HIS A 175 -16.57 -4.58 -12.02
CA HIS A 175 -17.82 -4.25 -12.70
C HIS A 175 -17.73 -2.89 -13.41
N MET A 176 -17.29 -1.85 -12.71
CA MET A 176 -17.12 -0.51 -13.29
C MET A 176 -16.14 -0.49 -14.47
N ALA A 177 -15.02 -1.24 -14.37
CA ALA A 177 -14.06 -1.33 -15.47
C ALA A 177 -14.66 -1.97 -16.71
N VAL A 178 -15.30 -3.14 -16.55
CA VAL A 178 -15.89 -3.91 -17.64
C VAL A 178 -17.05 -3.15 -18.28
N GLU A 179 -17.92 -2.55 -17.46
CA GLU A 179 -19.04 -1.73 -17.94
C GLU A 179 -18.54 -0.53 -18.76
N HIS A 180 -17.54 0.21 -18.25
CA HIS A 180 -16.94 1.33 -18.97
C HIS A 180 -16.37 0.88 -20.32
N LEU A 181 -15.59 -0.18 -20.37
CA LEU A 181 -15.01 -0.70 -21.60
C LEU A 181 -16.08 -1.13 -22.59
N GLU A 182 -17.13 -1.81 -22.15
CA GLU A 182 -18.26 -2.21 -22.99
C GLU A 182 -18.99 -1.00 -23.58
N GLN A 183 -19.27 0.05 -22.76
CA GLN A 183 -19.89 1.31 -23.19
C GLN A 183 -19.04 2.06 -24.22
N GLN A 184 -17.70 1.99 -24.08
CA GLN A 184 -16.77 2.56 -25.08
C GLN A 184 -16.68 1.72 -26.36
N GLY A 185 -17.37 0.59 -26.46
CA GLY A 185 -17.44 -0.24 -27.65
C GLY A 185 -16.40 -1.34 -27.73
N TYR A 186 -15.56 -1.53 -26.73
CA TYR A 186 -14.62 -2.66 -26.69
C TYR A 186 -15.36 -3.99 -26.51
N ARG A 187 -14.81 -5.05 -27.10
CA ARG A 187 -15.47 -6.38 -27.12
C ARG A 187 -14.53 -7.50 -26.68
N ASP A 188 -13.24 -7.37 -26.91
CA ASP A 188 -12.22 -8.36 -26.49
C ASP A 188 -11.41 -7.76 -25.35
N LEU A 189 -11.56 -8.29 -24.15
CA LEU A 189 -10.96 -7.74 -22.94
C LEU A 189 -9.88 -8.67 -22.41
N LEU A 190 -8.72 -8.12 -22.05
CA LEU A 190 -7.64 -8.86 -21.44
C LEU A 190 -7.34 -8.31 -20.04
N LEU A 191 -7.68 -9.09 -19.02
CA LEU A 191 -7.25 -8.79 -17.64
C LEU A 191 -5.76 -9.14 -17.47
N VAL A 192 -4.95 -8.18 -17.08
CA VAL A 192 -3.53 -8.39 -16.76
C VAL A 192 -3.31 -8.16 -15.28
N SER A 193 -2.83 -9.18 -14.58
CA SER A 193 -2.60 -9.17 -13.13
C SER A 193 -1.21 -9.68 -12.78
N GLU A 194 -0.71 -9.32 -11.62
CA GLU A 194 0.36 -10.10 -10.99
C GLU A 194 -0.15 -11.51 -10.65
N THR A 195 0.75 -12.45 -10.37
CA THR A 195 0.39 -13.80 -9.93
C THR A 195 -0.55 -13.76 -8.74
N THR A 196 -1.54 -14.63 -8.74
CA THR A 196 -2.54 -14.65 -7.66
C THR A 196 -1.94 -15.12 -6.34
N ASP A 197 -1.08 -16.14 -6.35
CA ASP A 197 -0.34 -16.72 -5.20
C ASP A 197 -1.15 -16.71 -3.88
N GLY A 198 -2.44 -17.06 -3.95
CA GLY A 198 -3.34 -17.04 -2.81
C GLY A 198 -3.76 -15.65 -2.31
N THR A 199 -3.36 -14.57 -2.99
CA THR A 199 -3.74 -13.21 -2.62
C THR A 199 -5.22 -12.95 -2.86
N SER A 200 -6.00 -12.78 -1.79
CA SER A 200 -7.47 -12.69 -1.87
C SER A 200 -7.98 -11.59 -2.79
N SER A 201 -7.41 -10.38 -2.73
CA SER A 201 -7.83 -9.26 -3.58
C SER A 201 -7.59 -9.51 -5.07
N ARG A 202 -6.53 -10.24 -5.44
CA ARG A 202 -6.26 -10.63 -6.83
C ARG A 202 -7.22 -11.72 -7.30
N LEU A 203 -7.50 -12.70 -6.46
CA LEU A 203 -8.48 -13.75 -6.74
C LEU A 203 -9.87 -13.15 -6.93
N GLU A 204 -10.30 -12.26 -6.03
CA GLU A 204 -11.59 -11.57 -6.15
C GLU A 204 -11.72 -10.78 -7.46
N ARG A 205 -10.67 -10.08 -7.89
CA ARG A 205 -10.67 -9.37 -9.19
C ARG A 205 -10.77 -10.32 -10.37
N LEU A 206 -10.03 -11.43 -10.33
CA LEU A 206 -10.05 -12.44 -11.37
C LEU A 206 -11.43 -13.14 -11.47
N GLU A 207 -11.96 -13.58 -10.35
CA GLU A 207 -13.29 -14.21 -10.29
C GLU A 207 -14.39 -13.25 -10.74
N SER A 208 -14.34 -11.99 -10.27
CA SER A 208 -15.29 -10.96 -10.68
C SER A 208 -15.21 -10.66 -12.17
N PHE A 209 -14.00 -10.59 -12.75
CA PHE A 209 -13.82 -10.39 -14.18
C PHE A 209 -14.45 -11.53 -14.99
N ASN A 210 -14.16 -12.77 -14.64
CA ASN A 210 -14.74 -13.93 -15.31
C ASN A 210 -16.28 -13.93 -15.20
N HIS A 211 -16.80 -13.54 -14.03
CA HIS A 211 -18.24 -13.45 -13.81
C HIS A 211 -18.89 -12.34 -14.65
N GLU A 212 -18.25 -11.16 -14.75
CA GLU A 212 -18.74 -10.05 -15.56
C GLU A 212 -18.71 -10.37 -17.07
N ILE A 213 -17.66 -11.07 -17.55
CA ILE A 213 -17.60 -11.56 -18.94
C ILE A 213 -18.72 -12.59 -19.21
N ALA A 214 -18.91 -13.55 -18.30
CA ALA A 214 -19.95 -14.57 -18.47
C ALA A 214 -21.38 -14.00 -18.56
N LYS A 215 -21.64 -12.88 -17.91
CA LYS A 215 -22.93 -12.18 -17.97
C LYS A 215 -23.17 -11.41 -19.27
N ARG A 216 -22.13 -11.14 -20.07
CA ARG A 216 -22.17 -10.28 -21.25
C ARG A 216 -21.80 -11.04 -22.52
N PRO A 217 -22.79 -11.65 -23.23
CA PRO A 217 -22.51 -12.47 -24.42
C PRO A 217 -21.78 -11.73 -25.56
N ALA A 218 -21.83 -10.39 -25.56
CA ALA A 218 -21.15 -9.56 -26.55
C ALA A 218 -19.65 -9.37 -26.24
N LEU A 219 -19.17 -9.77 -25.06
CA LEU A 219 -17.78 -9.65 -24.66
C LEU A 219 -17.08 -10.99 -24.70
N THR A 220 -15.80 -10.94 -25.05
CA THR A 220 -14.85 -12.03 -24.81
C THR A 220 -13.80 -11.56 -23.80
N GLY A 221 -13.38 -12.45 -22.92
CA GLY A 221 -12.39 -12.13 -21.89
C GLY A 221 -11.31 -13.19 -21.79
N ALA A 222 -10.10 -12.75 -21.50
CA ALA A 222 -8.99 -13.62 -21.15
C ALA A 222 -8.20 -13.02 -19.98
N VAL A 223 -7.43 -13.85 -19.30
CA VAL A 223 -6.60 -13.45 -18.16
C VAL A 223 -5.14 -13.78 -18.45
N VAL A 224 -4.26 -12.85 -18.14
CA VAL A 224 -2.81 -13.04 -18.24
C VAL A 224 -2.16 -12.59 -16.92
N GLU A 225 -1.38 -13.47 -16.33
CA GLU A 225 -0.52 -13.13 -15.21
C GLU A 225 0.83 -12.57 -15.70
N LEU A 226 1.40 -11.65 -14.94
CA LEU A 226 2.72 -11.08 -15.22
C LEU A 226 3.79 -12.18 -15.05
N ASP A 227 4.32 -12.61 -16.18
CA ASP A 227 5.44 -13.52 -16.26
C ASP A 227 6.41 -13.11 -17.37
N GLY A 228 7.47 -13.87 -17.59
CA GLY A 228 8.45 -13.61 -18.65
C GLY A 228 7.87 -13.67 -20.09
N ASN A 229 6.62 -14.04 -20.27
CA ASN A 229 5.96 -14.18 -21.57
C ASN A 229 4.96 -13.05 -21.88
N LEU A 230 4.85 -12.03 -21.03
CA LEU A 230 3.87 -10.95 -21.20
C LEU A 230 3.91 -10.33 -22.59
N GLU A 231 5.09 -10.02 -23.12
CA GLU A 231 5.27 -9.43 -24.45
C GLU A 231 4.63 -10.30 -25.55
N LYS A 232 4.96 -11.59 -25.55
CA LYS A 232 4.42 -12.55 -26.53
C LYS A 232 2.89 -12.66 -26.43
N ARG A 233 2.35 -12.65 -25.21
CA ARG A 233 0.90 -12.73 -24.98
C ARG A 233 0.19 -11.47 -25.44
N LEU A 234 0.77 -10.28 -25.17
CA LEU A 234 0.24 -9.01 -25.66
C LEU A 234 0.31 -8.92 -27.19
N GLN A 235 1.41 -9.36 -27.82
CA GLN A 235 1.49 -9.44 -29.30
C GLN A 235 0.39 -10.30 -29.89
N ALA A 236 0.15 -11.47 -29.32
CA ALA A 236 -0.93 -12.36 -29.77
C ALA A 236 -2.32 -11.73 -29.57
N PHE A 237 -2.54 -11.01 -28.48
CA PHE A 237 -3.78 -10.30 -28.22
C PHE A 237 -4.00 -9.14 -29.20
N LEU A 238 -2.97 -8.34 -29.45
CA LEU A 238 -3.02 -7.21 -30.40
C LEU A 238 -3.28 -7.66 -31.84
N ALA A 239 -2.80 -8.84 -32.23
CA ALA A 239 -3.01 -9.42 -33.55
C ALA A 239 -4.46 -9.84 -33.84
N LYS A 240 -5.30 -9.98 -32.82
CA LYS A 240 -6.72 -10.31 -33.01
C LYS A 240 -7.45 -9.15 -33.72
N PRO A 241 -8.43 -9.42 -34.57
CA PRO A 241 -9.27 -8.36 -35.13
C PRO A 241 -10.24 -7.79 -34.09
N GLY A 242 -10.75 -6.58 -34.36
CA GLY A 242 -11.83 -5.95 -33.58
C GLY A 242 -11.39 -5.11 -32.35
N PRO A 243 -12.39 -4.49 -31.71
CA PRO A 243 -12.17 -3.57 -30.60
C PRO A 243 -11.72 -4.31 -29.34
N LYS A 244 -10.54 -4.00 -28.87
CA LYS A 244 -9.90 -4.69 -27.76
C LYS A 244 -9.37 -3.72 -26.71
N ALA A 245 -9.38 -4.13 -25.44
CA ALA A 245 -8.83 -3.35 -24.35
C ALA A 245 -8.12 -4.21 -23.30
N LEU A 246 -7.13 -3.60 -22.66
CA LEU A 246 -6.44 -4.14 -21.50
C LEU A 246 -7.11 -3.59 -20.23
N PHE A 247 -7.37 -4.47 -19.27
CA PHE A 247 -7.69 -4.12 -17.91
C PHE A 247 -6.52 -4.52 -17.01
N CYS A 248 -5.76 -3.54 -16.55
CA CYS A 248 -4.63 -3.77 -15.66
C CYS A 248 -5.11 -3.78 -14.20
N ALA A 249 -4.96 -4.91 -13.54
CA ALA A 249 -5.50 -5.16 -12.20
C ALA A 249 -4.84 -4.33 -11.08
N ASN A 250 -3.73 -3.64 -11.37
CA ASN A 250 -3.06 -2.67 -10.48
C ASN A 250 -2.01 -1.84 -11.24
N GLY A 251 -1.37 -0.89 -10.55
CA GLY A 251 -0.34 -0.04 -11.13
C GLY A 251 0.92 -0.77 -11.62
N VAL A 252 1.25 -1.92 -11.02
CA VAL A 252 2.39 -2.75 -11.47
C VAL A 252 2.09 -3.37 -12.84
N ALA A 253 0.90 -3.92 -13.01
CA ALA A 253 0.45 -4.46 -14.29
C ALA A 253 0.32 -3.36 -15.35
N ALA A 254 -0.19 -2.18 -14.98
CA ALA A 254 -0.29 -1.03 -15.88
C ALA A 254 1.08 -0.59 -16.41
N LEU A 255 2.07 -0.50 -15.55
CA LEU A 255 3.44 -0.14 -15.95
C LEU A 255 4.06 -1.19 -16.87
N ALA A 256 3.88 -2.47 -16.55
CA ALA A 256 4.38 -3.57 -17.38
C ALA A 256 3.75 -3.56 -18.78
N CYS A 257 2.43 -3.44 -18.86
CA CYS A 257 1.71 -3.35 -20.13
C CYS A 257 2.14 -2.13 -20.95
N THR A 258 2.22 -0.96 -20.33
CA THR A 258 2.63 0.29 -21.01
C THR A 258 4.04 0.18 -21.58
N ARG A 259 4.99 -0.43 -20.85
CA ARG A 259 6.35 -0.67 -21.34
C ARG A 259 6.36 -1.60 -22.55
N VAL A 260 5.61 -2.69 -22.52
CA VAL A 260 5.52 -3.63 -23.64
C VAL A 260 4.88 -2.98 -24.85
N LEU A 261 3.74 -2.30 -24.69
CA LEU A 261 3.06 -1.59 -25.78
C LEU A 261 4.00 -0.58 -26.46
N LYS A 262 4.74 0.18 -25.65
CA LYS A 262 5.74 1.12 -26.17
C LYS A 262 6.89 0.43 -26.92
N ALA A 263 7.39 -0.69 -26.41
CA ALA A 263 8.46 -1.47 -27.05
C ALA A 263 8.01 -2.08 -28.39
N LEU A 264 6.75 -2.46 -28.50
CA LEU A 264 6.13 -2.96 -29.72
C LEU A 264 5.83 -1.86 -30.74
N GLY A 265 6.06 -0.59 -30.40
CA GLY A 265 5.75 0.55 -31.27
C GLY A 265 4.25 0.74 -31.53
N CYS A 266 3.40 0.21 -30.62
CA CYS A 266 1.96 0.45 -30.71
C CYS A 266 1.67 1.94 -30.54
N ASP A 267 0.74 2.45 -31.37
CA ASP A 267 0.13 3.74 -31.08
C ASP A 267 -0.68 3.58 -29.78
N LEU A 268 -0.12 4.18 -28.71
CA LEU A 268 -0.71 4.05 -27.38
C LEU A 268 -2.13 4.62 -27.40
N PHE A 269 -3.07 3.70 -27.18
CA PHE A 269 -4.52 3.95 -27.10
C PHE A 269 -5.25 4.19 -28.44
N GLY A 270 -4.55 4.19 -29.58
CA GLY A 270 -5.19 4.16 -30.90
C GLY A 270 -5.57 2.74 -31.34
N GLU A 271 -4.72 1.75 -31.02
CA GLU A 271 -4.92 0.35 -31.42
C GLU A 271 -5.56 -0.52 -30.32
N VAL A 272 -5.42 -0.15 -29.06
CA VAL A 272 -5.91 -0.90 -27.90
C VAL A 272 -6.28 0.05 -26.78
N GLY A 273 -7.47 -0.12 -26.20
CA GLY A 273 -7.86 0.58 -24.98
C GLY A 273 -7.09 0.09 -23.77
N LEU A 274 -6.90 0.94 -22.77
CA LEU A 274 -6.30 0.56 -21.51
C LEU A 274 -7.01 1.25 -20.34
N ILE A 275 -7.52 0.45 -19.40
CA ILE A 275 -7.98 0.90 -18.09
C ILE A 275 -7.14 0.24 -17.01
N ALA A 276 -6.82 0.96 -15.95
CA ALA A 276 -6.02 0.41 -14.87
C ALA A 276 -6.65 0.70 -13.51
N LEU A 277 -6.48 -0.22 -12.57
CA LEU A 277 -6.72 0.05 -11.17
C LEU A 277 -5.56 0.89 -10.61
N ASP A 278 -5.84 1.68 -9.59
CA ASP A 278 -5.04 2.78 -9.06
C ASP A 278 -5.03 4.01 -10.01
N ASP A 279 -4.77 5.18 -9.47
CA ASP A 279 -4.49 6.40 -10.24
C ASP A 279 -3.12 6.92 -9.84
N LEU A 280 -2.11 6.60 -10.64
CA LEU A 280 -0.73 6.92 -10.35
C LEU A 280 -0.30 8.22 -11.06
N ASP A 281 0.60 8.97 -10.45
CA ASP A 281 1.09 10.28 -10.93
C ASP A 281 1.60 10.26 -12.38
N TRP A 282 2.04 9.10 -12.88
CA TRP A 282 2.53 8.97 -14.26
C TRP A 282 1.42 8.65 -15.28
N TYR A 283 0.21 8.29 -14.84
CA TYR A 283 -0.90 7.96 -15.76
C TYR A 283 -1.25 9.13 -16.68
N PRO A 284 -1.37 10.37 -16.20
CA PRO A 284 -1.62 11.52 -17.06
C PRO A 284 -0.51 11.82 -18.07
N LEU A 285 0.70 11.28 -17.86
CA LEU A 285 1.89 11.58 -18.68
C LEU A 285 2.08 10.62 -19.86
N VAL A 286 1.23 9.61 -20.01
CA VAL A 286 1.33 8.59 -21.06
C VAL A 286 0.27 8.84 -22.12
N GLY A 287 0.69 9.19 -23.34
CA GLY A 287 -0.25 9.53 -24.42
C GLY A 287 -1.24 10.61 -23.98
N ASN A 288 -2.52 10.35 -24.17
CA ASN A 288 -3.61 11.24 -23.72
C ASN A 288 -4.10 10.90 -22.29
N GLY A 289 -3.27 10.24 -21.51
CA GLY A 289 -3.55 9.80 -20.15
C GLY A 289 -4.25 8.45 -20.06
N ILE A 290 -3.93 7.68 -19.01
CA ILE A 290 -4.52 6.37 -18.73
C ILE A 290 -5.79 6.54 -17.91
N THR A 291 -6.90 5.98 -18.39
CA THR A 291 -8.17 5.86 -17.65
C THR A 291 -7.96 4.96 -16.43
N ALA A 292 -8.43 5.42 -15.28
CA ALA A 292 -8.11 4.82 -14.01
C ALA A 292 -9.35 4.58 -13.13
N LEU A 293 -9.27 3.54 -12.32
CA LEU A 293 -10.14 3.32 -11.15
C LEU A 293 -9.34 3.70 -9.91
N ALA A 294 -9.48 4.96 -9.48
CA ALA A 294 -8.76 5.53 -8.36
C ALA A 294 -9.28 4.97 -7.04
N GLN A 295 -8.40 4.30 -6.29
CA GLN A 295 -8.72 3.82 -4.95
C GLN A 295 -8.58 4.97 -3.94
N PRO A 296 -9.50 5.13 -2.97
CA PRO A 296 -9.39 6.14 -1.92
C PRO A 296 -8.39 5.69 -0.83
N THR A 297 -7.12 5.52 -1.21
CA THR A 297 -6.06 4.89 -0.39
C THR A 297 -5.84 5.59 0.95
N GLN A 298 -5.96 6.92 0.99
CA GLN A 298 -5.84 7.67 2.25
C GLN A 298 -7.01 7.36 3.20
N ALA A 299 -8.24 7.26 2.67
CA ALA A 299 -9.41 6.90 3.46
C ALA A 299 -9.33 5.45 3.95
N ILE A 300 -8.84 4.53 3.11
CA ILE A 300 -8.58 3.13 3.48
C ILE A 300 -7.57 3.09 4.65
N GLY A 301 -6.44 3.78 4.54
CA GLY A 301 -5.42 3.82 5.60
C GLY A 301 -5.93 4.45 6.89
N ALA A 302 -6.63 5.58 6.81
CA ALA A 302 -7.22 6.25 7.97
C ALA A 302 -8.27 5.36 8.66
N SER A 303 -9.14 4.68 7.89
CA SER A 303 -10.17 3.78 8.43
C SER A 303 -9.57 2.53 9.06
N ALA A 304 -8.46 2.01 8.52
CA ALA A 304 -7.73 0.90 9.14
C ALA A 304 -7.21 1.28 10.54
N PHE A 305 -6.61 2.47 10.66
CA PHE A 305 -6.20 2.97 11.97
C PHE A 305 -7.39 3.25 12.89
N ASP A 306 -8.49 3.80 12.37
CA ASP A 306 -9.70 4.07 13.14
C ASP A 306 -10.32 2.78 13.72
N CYS A 307 -10.37 1.70 12.94
CA CYS A 307 -10.78 0.38 13.42
C CYS A 307 -9.84 -0.09 14.54
N LEU A 308 -8.53 -0.01 14.33
CA LEU A 308 -7.54 -0.39 15.32
C LEU A 308 -7.69 0.43 16.61
N LEU A 309 -7.86 1.75 16.50
CA LEU A 309 -8.02 2.65 17.64
C LEU A 309 -9.27 2.34 18.46
N LYS A 310 -10.40 1.98 17.81
CA LYS A 310 -11.61 1.52 18.49
C LYS A 310 -11.33 0.25 19.29
N ARG A 311 -10.63 -0.73 18.70
CA ARG A 311 -10.23 -1.96 19.41
C ARG A 311 -9.32 -1.68 20.59
N LEU A 312 -8.35 -0.79 20.44
CA LEU A 312 -7.45 -0.34 21.52
C LEU A 312 -8.19 0.36 22.67
N ARG A 313 -9.36 0.93 22.39
CA ARG A 313 -10.25 1.55 23.39
C ARG A 313 -11.26 0.57 24.00
N GLY A 314 -11.18 -0.71 23.66
CA GLY A 314 -12.02 -1.77 24.23
C GLY A 314 -13.32 -2.04 23.44
N ASP A 315 -13.41 -1.65 22.16
CA ASP A 315 -14.54 -2.04 21.32
C ASP A 315 -14.52 -3.54 21.05
N THR A 316 -15.54 -4.24 21.57
CA THR A 316 -15.75 -5.68 21.43
C THR A 316 -16.83 -6.04 20.41
N ALA A 317 -17.30 -5.08 19.62
CA ALA A 317 -18.29 -5.35 18.56
C ALA A 317 -17.77 -6.40 17.56
N PRO A 318 -18.64 -7.12 16.85
CA PRO A 318 -18.23 -8.05 15.81
C PRO A 318 -17.26 -7.40 14.81
N THR A 319 -16.43 -8.21 14.19
CA THR A 319 -15.49 -7.74 13.14
C THR A 319 -16.25 -7.14 11.97
N ARG A 320 -15.67 -6.10 11.37
CA ARG A 320 -16.25 -5.34 10.27
C ARG A 320 -15.42 -5.53 9.01
N THR A 321 -16.10 -5.57 7.88
CA THR A 321 -15.47 -5.38 6.58
C THR A 321 -15.92 -4.02 6.06
N LEU A 322 -14.95 -3.14 5.74
CA LEU A 322 -15.16 -1.82 5.19
C LEU A 322 -14.64 -1.81 3.76
N ASP A 323 -15.53 -1.97 2.81
CA ASP A 323 -15.20 -1.98 1.39
C ASP A 323 -15.48 -0.59 0.79
N PHE A 324 -14.45 0.00 0.17
CA PHE A 324 -14.50 1.30 -0.48
C PHE A 324 -14.72 1.15 -1.98
N LEU A 325 -15.54 2.02 -2.55
CA LEU A 325 -15.70 2.10 -4.00
C LEU A 325 -14.55 2.92 -4.61
N PRO A 326 -14.05 2.55 -5.80
CA PRO A 326 -13.14 3.40 -6.54
C PRO A 326 -13.88 4.54 -7.25
N GLU A 327 -13.14 5.56 -7.66
CA GLU A 327 -13.61 6.60 -8.56
C GLU A 327 -13.11 6.30 -9.98
N LEU A 328 -14.00 6.34 -10.98
CA LEU A 328 -13.62 6.19 -12.38
C LEU A 328 -13.15 7.54 -12.93
N ILE A 329 -11.87 7.63 -13.27
CA ILE A 329 -11.24 8.80 -13.87
C ILE A 329 -11.00 8.51 -15.36
N ILE A 330 -11.85 9.06 -16.21
CA ILE A 330 -11.78 8.86 -17.66
C ILE A 330 -10.71 9.76 -18.26
N ARG A 331 -9.80 9.13 -19.04
CA ARG A 331 -8.76 9.80 -19.83
C ARG A 331 -8.72 9.24 -21.25
N GLY A 332 -7.74 9.67 -22.03
CA GLY A 332 -7.67 9.33 -23.47
C GLY A 332 -7.30 7.88 -23.80
N SER A 333 -7.00 7.02 -22.82
CA SER A 333 -6.63 5.62 -23.08
C SER A 333 -7.82 4.69 -23.35
N THR A 334 -9.05 5.16 -23.18
CA THR A 334 -10.26 4.41 -23.50
C THR A 334 -11.21 5.28 -24.35
N PRO A 335 -10.78 5.77 -25.53
CA PRO A 335 -11.67 6.50 -26.41
C PRO A 335 -12.81 5.60 -26.88
N PRO A 336 -13.97 6.17 -27.27
CA PRO A 336 -15.00 5.40 -27.96
C PRO A 336 -14.40 4.70 -29.19
N TYR A 337 -14.69 3.41 -29.34
CA TYR A 337 -14.22 2.66 -30.50
C TYR A 337 -14.84 3.19 -31.79
N ASP A 338 -14.01 3.64 -32.71
CA ASP A 338 -14.41 4.06 -34.04
C ASP A 338 -14.02 2.98 -35.08
N PRO A 339 -14.98 2.27 -35.70
CA PRO A 339 -14.67 1.27 -36.71
C PRO A 339 -14.01 1.85 -37.97
N GLY A 340 -14.04 3.20 -38.16
CA GLY A 340 -13.35 3.88 -39.27
C GLY A 340 -11.86 4.15 -39.00
N PHE A 341 -11.40 3.98 -37.76
CA PHE A 341 -10.00 4.18 -37.36
C PHE A 341 -9.18 2.90 -37.64
N THR A 342 -8.95 2.60 -38.92
CA THR A 342 -8.03 1.52 -39.29
C THR A 342 -6.65 2.13 -39.53
N VAL A 343 -5.72 1.93 -38.59
CA VAL A 343 -4.30 2.23 -38.82
C VAL A 343 -3.81 1.25 -39.87
N ALA A 344 -3.51 1.75 -41.06
CA ALA A 344 -2.83 0.97 -42.09
C ALA A 344 -1.42 0.62 -41.59
N ARG A 345 -1.27 -0.55 -41.01
CA ARG A 345 0.03 -1.11 -40.64
C ARG A 345 0.69 -1.67 -41.90
N GLU A 346 1.51 -0.90 -42.59
CA GLU A 346 2.59 -1.44 -43.39
C GLU A 346 3.58 -2.11 -42.41
N LEU A 347 3.53 -3.43 -42.35
CA LEU A 347 4.55 -4.26 -41.71
C LEU A 347 5.90 -4.00 -42.40
N ALA A 348 6.69 -3.11 -41.86
CA ALA A 348 8.09 -3.01 -42.27
C ALA A 348 8.79 -4.35 -41.94
N PRO A 349 9.39 -5.02 -42.95
CA PRO A 349 10.06 -6.28 -42.71
C PRO A 349 11.23 -6.06 -41.73
N ALA A 350 11.33 -6.93 -40.73
CA ALA A 350 12.41 -6.95 -39.75
C ALA A 350 13.78 -6.92 -40.46
N ALA A 351 14.47 -5.81 -40.41
CA ALA A 351 15.85 -5.68 -40.88
C ALA A 351 16.74 -6.54 -39.97
N VAL A 352 17.13 -7.69 -40.49
CA VAL A 352 18.18 -8.54 -39.93
C VAL A 352 19.46 -7.71 -39.84
N ARG A 353 19.82 -7.20 -38.69
CA ARG A 353 21.16 -6.67 -38.46
C ARG A 353 22.14 -7.82 -38.32
N SER A 354 22.73 -8.19 -39.46
CA SER A 354 23.91 -9.01 -39.54
C SER A 354 25.09 -8.26 -38.87
N ALA A 355 25.55 -8.75 -37.75
CA ALA A 355 26.78 -8.30 -37.12
C ALA A 355 27.94 -8.87 -37.95
N ALA A 356 28.51 -8.06 -38.83
CA ALA A 356 29.82 -8.37 -39.44
C ALA A 356 30.91 -8.28 -38.37
N LYS A 357 31.46 -9.43 -38.01
CA LYS A 357 32.82 -9.53 -37.42
C LYS A 357 33.82 -9.25 -38.55
N SER A 358 34.70 -8.30 -38.38
CA SER A 358 36.11 -8.41 -38.85
C SER A 358 36.94 -7.19 -38.44
N ARG A 359 38.01 -7.51 -37.81
CA ARG A 359 39.34 -6.95 -37.57
C ARG A 359 39.57 -6.20 -36.28
#